data_ddea40ab8c0a65be32fdac24d2a7c05b
#
_entry.id   ddea40ab8c0a65be32fdac24d2a7c05b
#
_cell.length_a   1.000
_cell.length_b   1.000
_cell.length_c   1.000
_cell.angle_alpha   90.00
_cell.angle_beta   90.00
_cell.angle_gamma   90.00
#
_symmetry.space_group_name_H-M   'P 1'
#
loop_
_entity.id
_entity.type
_entity.pdbx_description
1 polymer ?
#
loop_
_entity_poly.entity_id
_entity_poly.type
_entity_poly.pdbx_seq_one_letter_code
_entity_poly.pdbx_strand_id
1 'polypeptide(L)'
;IVYNSNPVAVAPDSSKVAAGFARDDLFTVVLEHFKTDTVDFADIVLPATTQLEHLDVHKSYGHTYVMANLPAIPPVGDARPNTEIFRGIARSMGLDEPALYHSDEEVARAALRWDDPALDSDWDTLKRAGWLKLKLPEAPFANGGFRTPSGKCEFYSPRLEQMGMDPVPDYLPPFESAEAAPGLAARYPL
;
A
#
# COMPACT_ATOMS: atom_id res chain seq x y z
N ILE A 1 -0.09 16.36 -1.84
CA ILE A 1 -1.20 15.48 -2.29
C ILE A 1 -1.35 14.36 -1.26
N VAL A 2 -2.58 14.15 -0.78
CA VAL A 2 -2.99 13.01 0.05
C VAL A 2 -3.81 12.07 -0.84
N TYR A 3 -3.41 10.81 -0.89
CA TYR A 3 -3.96 9.81 -1.78
C TYR A 3 -4.34 8.54 -1.01
N ASN A 4 -5.63 8.20 -1.00
CA ASN A 4 -6.18 7.04 -0.30
C ASN A 4 -5.67 6.89 1.15
N SER A 5 -5.67 7.99 1.89
CA SER A 5 -5.15 8.01 3.26
C SER A 5 -5.83 9.09 4.09
N ASN A 6 -5.96 8.86 5.39
CA ASN A 6 -6.49 9.82 6.35
C ASN A 6 -5.44 10.14 7.45
N PRO A 7 -4.35 10.86 7.12
CA PRO A 7 -3.27 11.10 8.05
C PRO A 7 -3.70 11.86 9.32
N VAL A 8 -4.70 12.71 9.26
CA VAL A 8 -5.21 13.43 10.45
C VAL A 8 -5.76 12.46 11.50
N ALA A 9 -6.39 11.36 11.06
CA ALA A 9 -6.93 10.36 12.00
C ALA A 9 -5.93 9.27 12.36
N VAL A 10 -5.04 8.85 11.43
CA VAL A 10 -4.24 7.63 11.60
C VAL A 10 -2.77 7.86 11.95
N ALA A 11 -2.25 9.07 11.73
CA ALA A 11 -0.87 9.36 12.08
C ALA A 11 -0.72 9.67 13.59
N PRO A 12 0.40 9.26 14.20
CA PRO A 12 0.68 9.60 15.60
C PRO A 12 0.67 11.12 15.83
N ASP A 13 0.25 11.56 17.02
CA ASP A 13 0.12 12.97 17.38
C ASP A 13 -0.82 13.75 16.43
N SER A 14 -2.07 13.29 16.35
CA SER A 14 -3.07 13.82 15.43
C SER A 14 -3.29 15.35 15.56
N SER A 15 -3.16 15.90 16.75
CA SER A 15 -3.24 17.36 16.95
C SER A 15 -2.14 18.12 16.21
N LYS A 16 -0.92 17.59 16.24
CA LYS A 16 0.22 18.18 15.50
C LYS A 16 0.06 18.00 13.99
N VAL A 17 -0.45 16.86 13.57
CA VAL A 17 -0.75 16.60 12.14
C VAL A 17 -1.82 17.56 11.64
N ALA A 18 -2.93 17.73 12.38
CA ALA A 18 -3.98 18.68 12.04
C ALA A 18 -3.45 20.13 11.97
N ALA A 19 -2.65 20.54 12.95
CA ALA A 19 -1.99 21.85 12.93
C ALA A 19 -1.04 22.02 11.73
N GLY A 20 -0.37 20.94 11.30
CA GLY A 20 0.45 20.93 10.10
C GLY A 20 -0.36 21.14 8.82
N PHE A 21 -1.52 20.49 8.71
CA PHE A 21 -2.43 20.65 7.57
C PHE A 21 -3.15 22.00 7.56
N ALA A 22 -3.40 22.61 8.71
CA ALA A 22 -4.08 23.92 8.86
C ALA A 22 -3.18 25.12 8.53
N ARG A 23 -1.96 24.93 8.05
CA ARG A 23 -1.05 26.02 7.73
C ARG A 23 -1.46 26.75 6.46
N ASP A 24 -1.44 28.07 6.47
CA ASP A 24 -1.78 28.92 5.33
C ASP A 24 -0.80 28.80 4.13
N ASP A 25 0.43 28.32 4.41
CA ASP A 25 1.46 28.13 3.37
C ASP A 25 1.48 26.71 2.77
N LEU A 26 0.51 25.85 3.13
CA LEU A 26 0.39 24.49 2.64
C LEU A 26 -0.82 24.34 1.72
N PHE A 27 -0.59 24.13 0.43
CA PHE A 27 -1.65 23.77 -0.51
C PHE A 27 -1.89 22.25 -0.51
N THR A 28 -3.10 21.83 -0.14
CA THR A 28 -3.44 20.41 0.05
C THR A 28 -4.48 19.94 -0.95
N VAL A 29 -4.14 18.89 -1.69
CA VAL A 29 -5.06 18.17 -2.58
C VAL A 29 -5.32 16.79 -2.00
N VAL A 30 -6.59 16.41 -1.81
CA VAL A 30 -6.98 15.10 -1.25
C VAL A 30 -7.75 14.31 -2.30
N LEU A 31 -7.29 13.08 -2.57
CA LEU A 31 -7.98 12.08 -3.40
C LEU A 31 -8.56 11.04 -2.44
N GLU A 32 -9.89 10.97 -2.33
CA GLU A 32 -10.53 10.09 -1.34
C GLU A 32 -11.94 9.65 -1.79
N HIS A 33 -12.38 8.50 -1.27
CA HIS A 33 -13.73 7.97 -1.48
C HIS A 33 -14.77 8.63 -0.59
N PHE A 34 -14.36 9.03 0.60
CA PHE A 34 -15.24 9.57 1.64
C PHE A 34 -14.72 10.90 2.17
N LYS A 35 -15.61 11.68 2.76
CA LYS A 35 -15.21 12.87 3.51
C LYS A 35 -14.56 12.44 4.83
N THR A 36 -13.23 12.28 4.80
CA THR A 36 -12.40 11.95 5.97
C THR A 36 -11.98 13.22 6.71
N ASP A 37 -11.42 13.07 7.93
CA ASP A 37 -10.93 14.21 8.71
C ASP A 37 -9.88 15.05 7.96
N THR A 38 -9.06 14.41 7.13
CA THR A 38 -8.06 15.11 6.32
C THR A 38 -8.69 15.97 5.23
N VAL A 39 -9.87 15.59 4.73
CA VAL A 39 -10.61 16.37 3.71
C VAL A 39 -11.01 17.75 4.23
N ASP A 40 -11.24 17.91 5.53
CA ASP A 40 -11.59 19.20 6.13
C ASP A 40 -10.45 20.23 6.06
N PHE A 41 -9.23 19.81 5.76
CA PHE A 41 -8.04 20.66 5.55
C PHE A 41 -7.63 20.79 4.08
N ALA A 42 -8.42 20.27 3.15
CA ALA A 42 -8.08 20.29 1.74
C ALA A 42 -8.49 21.59 1.04
N ASP A 43 -7.61 22.14 0.22
CA ASP A 43 -7.94 23.21 -0.73
C ASP A 43 -8.70 22.66 -1.94
N ILE A 44 -8.36 21.43 -2.37
CA ILE A 44 -9.04 20.72 -3.45
C ILE A 44 -9.31 19.28 -3.04
N VAL A 45 -10.54 18.83 -3.29
CA VAL A 45 -10.94 17.42 -3.13
C VAL A 45 -11.27 16.85 -4.50
N LEU A 46 -10.62 15.72 -4.82
CA LEU A 46 -10.85 14.97 -6.05
C LEU A 46 -11.49 13.63 -5.67
N PRO A 47 -12.79 13.43 -5.95
CA PRO A 47 -13.48 12.22 -5.57
C PRO A 47 -12.98 11.02 -6.37
N ALA A 48 -12.58 9.96 -5.67
CA ALA A 48 -12.08 8.72 -6.25
C ALA A 48 -13.17 7.65 -6.27
N THR A 49 -13.12 6.77 -7.28
CA THR A 49 -14.01 5.61 -7.40
C THR A 49 -13.68 4.54 -6.37
N THR A 50 -14.70 3.82 -5.92
CA THR A 50 -14.54 2.57 -5.15
C THR A 50 -14.17 1.41 -6.06
N GLN A 51 -13.76 0.28 -5.48
CA GLN A 51 -13.43 -0.92 -6.26
C GLN A 51 -14.58 -1.50 -7.10
N LEU A 52 -15.82 -1.11 -6.81
CA LEU A 52 -16.97 -1.52 -7.63
C LEU A 52 -17.07 -0.76 -8.96
N GLU A 53 -16.32 0.32 -9.12
CA GLU A 53 -16.48 1.31 -10.18
C GLU A 53 -15.29 1.38 -11.14
N HIS A 54 -14.16 0.68 -10.85
CA HIS A 54 -12.97 0.75 -11.70
C HIS A 54 -12.29 -0.60 -11.91
N LEU A 55 -11.41 -0.65 -12.90
CA LEU A 55 -10.56 -1.79 -13.19
C LEU A 55 -9.31 -1.73 -12.31
N ASP A 56 -8.94 -2.88 -11.70
CA ASP A 56 -7.72 -3.03 -10.93
C ASP A 56 -7.21 -4.48 -10.93
N VAL A 57 -6.01 -4.71 -10.42
CA VAL A 57 -5.42 -6.02 -10.17
C VAL A 57 -5.14 -6.17 -8.69
N HIS A 58 -5.74 -7.17 -8.05
CA HIS A 58 -5.61 -7.37 -6.63
C HIS A 58 -4.70 -8.56 -6.30
N LYS A 59 -3.80 -8.33 -5.37
CA LYS A 59 -2.98 -9.34 -4.70
C LYS A 59 -2.97 -9.03 -3.21
N SER A 60 -3.57 -9.88 -2.41
CA SER A 60 -3.75 -9.65 -0.98
C SER A 60 -2.90 -10.60 -0.13
N TYR A 61 -2.75 -10.26 1.15
CA TYR A 61 -2.19 -11.18 2.15
C TYR A 61 -3.15 -12.34 2.46
N GLY A 62 -2.61 -13.44 2.95
CA GLY A 62 -3.38 -14.58 3.45
C GLY A 62 -3.85 -15.56 2.39
N HIS A 63 -3.57 -15.29 1.11
CA HIS A 63 -3.86 -16.24 0.03
C HIS A 63 -2.87 -16.10 -1.15
N THR A 64 -2.88 -17.09 -2.02
CA THR A 64 -2.01 -17.20 -3.20
C THR A 64 -2.75 -16.94 -4.50
N TYR A 65 -3.74 -16.07 -4.47
CA TYR A 65 -4.53 -15.72 -5.66
C TYR A 65 -4.19 -14.32 -6.15
N VAL A 66 -4.21 -14.14 -7.47
CA VAL A 66 -4.25 -12.85 -8.15
C VAL A 66 -5.63 -12.71 -8.75
N MET A 67 -6.25 -11.54 -8.64
CA MET A 67 -7.62 -11.30 -9.07
C MET A 67 -7.70 -10.09 -9.99
N ALA A 68 -8.52 -10.18 -11.02
CA ALA A 68 -8.95 -9.03 -11.79
C ALA A 68 -10.17 -8.41 -11.12
N ASN A 69 -10.08 -7.13 -10.79
CA ASN A 69 -11.23 -6.34 -10.38
C ASN A 69 -11.79 -5.65 -11.62
N LEU A 70 -12.99 -6.01 -12.02
CA LEU A 70 -13.70 -5.36 -13.13
C LEU A 70 -14.83 -4.50 -12.57
N PRO A 71 -15.12 -3.33 -13.15
CA PRO A 71 -16.20 -2.49 -12.67
C PRO A 71 -17.54 -3.21 -12.77
N ALA A 72 -18.28 -3.24 -11.67
CA ALA A 72 -19.62 -3.80 -11.58
C ALA A 72 -20.70 -2.72 -11.80
N ILE A 73 -20.36 -1.47 -11.56
CA ILE A 73 -21.23 -0.29 -11.76
C ILE A 73 -20.42 0.84 -12.41
N PRO A 74 -21.07 1.80 -13.09
CA PRO A 74 -20.39 3.02 -13.53
C PRO A 74 -19.99 3.89 -12.32
N PRO A 75 -18.99 4.77 -12.47
CA PRO A 75 -18.64 5.74 -11.44
C PRO A 75 -19.83 6.58 -10.98
N VAL A 76 -19.93 6.81 -9.68
CA VAL A 76 -21.01 7.59 -9.07
C VAL A 76 -20.64 9.08 -9.06
N GLY A 77 -21.54 9.93 -9.55
CA GLY A 77 -21.34 11.39 -9.58
C GLY A 77 -20.09 11.78 -10.38
N ASP A 78 -19.23 12.60 -9.77
CA ASP A 78 -17.98 13.08 -10.38
C ASP A 78 -16.76 12.23 -10.03
N ALA A 79 -16.96 11.07 -9.38
CA ALA A 79 -15.86 10.18 -8.99
C ALA A 79 -15.15 9.62 -10.24
N ARG A 80 -13.82 9.54 -10.16
CA ARG A 80 -12.97 8.99 -11.23
C ARG A 80 -11.96 8.01 -10.65
N PRO A 81 -11.54 7.00 -11.43
CA PRO A 81 -10.41 6.17 -11.04
C PRO A 81 -9.18 7.03 -10.73
N ASN A 82 -8.43 6.67 -9.69
CA ASN A 82 -7.23 7.41 -9.31
C ASN A 82 -6.23 7.54 -10.48
N THR A 83 -6.11 6.51 -11.29
CA THR A 83 -5.31 6.52 -12.52
C THR A 83 -5.76 7.61 -13.50
N GLU A 84 -7.07 7.82 -13.67
CA GLU A 84 -7.60 8.89 -14.51
C GLU A 84 -7.37 10.26 -13.89
N ILE A 85 -7.51 10.40 -12.56
CA ILE A 85 -7.19 11.64 -11.83
C ILE A 85 -5.72 12.01 -12.07
N PHE A 86 -4.79 11.07 -11.88
CA PHE A 86 -3.37 11.32 -12.11
C PHE A 86 -3.04 11.64 -13.58
N ARG A 87 -3.68 10.97 -14.54
CA ARG A 87 -3.59 11.34 -15.97
C ARG A 87 -4.08 12.77 -16.22
N GLY A 88 -5.15 13.18 -15.54
CA GLY A 88 -5.67 14.55 -15.61
C GLY A 88 -4.68 15.58 -15.06
N ILE A 89 -4.07 15.30 -13.92
CA ILE A 89 -3.03 16.14 -13.31
C ILE A 89 -1.82 16.25 -14.26
N ALA A 90 -1.34 15.12 -14.79
CA ALA A 90 -0.21 15.12 -15.73
C ALA A 90 -0.47 15.98 -16.96
N ARG A 91 -1.66 15.87 -17.56
CA ARG A 91 -2.07 16.75 -18.68
C ARG A 91 -2.06 18.22 -18.31
N SER A 92 -2.62 18.56 -17.14
CA SER A 92 -2.69 19.95 -16.67
C SER A 92 -1.32 20.55 -16.36
N MET A 93 -0.36 19.72 -15.98
CA MET A 93 1.02 20.09 -15.71
C MET A 93 1.89 20.12 -16.99
N GLY A 94 1.38 19.66 -18.12
CA GLY A 94 2.14 19.58 -19.37
C GLY A 94 3.26 18.54 -19.34
N LEU A 95 3.11 17.48 -18.52
CA LEU A 95 4.07 16.37 -18.49
C LEU A 95 3.87 15.53 -19.75
N ASP A 96 4.95 15.16 -20.42
CA ASP A 96 4.95 14.43 -21.71
C ASP A 96 5.50 13.00 -21.61
N GLU A 97 5.76 12.50 -20.40
CA GLU A 97 6.18 11.12 -20.14
C GLU A 97 5.06 10.12 -20.54
N PRO A 98 5.28 9.27 -21.57
CA PRO A 98 4.23 8.39 -22.10
C PRO A 98 3.59 7.46 -21.06
N ALA A 99 4.38 6.99 -20.09
CA ALA A 99 3.90 6.09 -19.04
C ALA A 99 2.77 6.70 -18.18
N LEU A 100 2.73 8.04 -18.08
CA LEU A 100 1.67 8.76 -17.35
C LEU A 100 0.31 8.71 -18.05
N TYR A 101 0.24 8.25 -19.29
CA TYR A 101 -0.98 8.26 -20.12
C TYR A 101 -1.48 6.87 -20.47
N HIS A 102 -0.84 5.82 -19.97
CA HIS A 102 -1.31 4.45 -20.15
C HIS A 102 -2.75 4.31 -19.64
N SER A 103 -3.58 3.61 -20.41
CA SER A 103 -4.91 3.18 -19.97
C SER A 103 -4.81 2.22 -18.77
N ASP A 104 -5.90 2.06 -18.03
CA ASP A 104 -5.95 1.11 -16.91
C ASP A 104 -5.66 -0.32 -17.34
N GLU A 105 -6.05 -0.68 -18.57
CA GLU A 105 -5.76 -1.99 -19.14
C GLU A 105 -4.28 -2.16 -19.49
N GLU A 106 -3.62 -1.14 -20.01
CA GLU A 106 -2.16 -1.16 -20.25
C GLU A 106 -1.39 -1.24 -18.93
N VAL A 107 -1.83 -0.50 -17.90
CA VAL A 107 -1.24 -0.59 -16.55
C VAL A 107 -1.44 -1.99 -15.97
N ALA A 108 -2.63 -2.58 -16.07
CA ALA A 108 -2.91 -3.93 -15.60
C ALA A 108 -2.05 -4.98 -16.33
N ARG A 109 -1.85 -4.84 -17.66
CA ARG A 109 -0.95 -5.70 -18.44
C ARG A 109 0.52 -5.58 -18.01
N ALA A 110 0.94 -4.41 -17.57
CA ALA A 110 2.31 -4.16 -17.11
C ALA A 110 2.54 -4.46 -15.62
N ALA A 111 1.47 -4.58 -14.83
CA ALA A 111 1.55 -4.69 -13.37
C ALA A 111 2.19 -5.99 -12.87
N LEU A 112 2.14 -7.06 -13.65
CA LEU A 112 2.61 -8.39 -13.27
C LEU A 112 3.64 -8.93 -14.27
N ARG A 113 4.53 -9.76 -13.76
CA ARG A 113 5.43 -10.57 -14.59
C ARG A 113 4.68 -11.83 -15.02
N TRP A 114 4.00 -11.74 -16.15
CA TRP A 114 3.14 -12.81 -16.67
C TRP A 114 3.91 -14.07 -17.08
N ASP A 115 5.20 -13.90 -17.41
CA ASP A 115 6.16 -14.96 -17.72
C ASP A 115 6.76 -15.64 -16.48
N ASP A 116 6.44 -15.15 -15.27
CA ASP A 116 6.89 -15.78 -14.04
C ASP A 116 6.28 -17.19 -13.91
N PRO A 117 7.10 -18.25 -13.70
CA PRO A 117 6.59 -19.63 -13.57
C PRO A 117 5.53 -19.81 -12.48
N ALA A 118 5.51 -18.93 -11.47
CA ALA A 118 4.49 -18.97 -10.44
C ALA A 118 3.12 -18.50 -10.95
N LEU A 119 3.08 -17.66 -11.99
CA LEU A 119 1.86 -17.15 -12.59
C LEU A 119 1.56 -17.86 -13.92
N ASP A 120 2.54 -17.86 -14.86
CA ASP A 120 2.52 -18.54 -16.16
C ASP A 120 1.18 -18.36 -16.88
N SER A 121 0.83 -17.12 -17.17
CA SER A 121 -0.47 -16.72 -17.68
C SER A 121 -0.39 -15.37 -18.39
N ASP A 122 -1.53 -14.75 -18.66
CA ASP A 122 -1.66 -13.42 -19.22
C ASP A 122 -2.86 -12.65 -18.63
N TRP A 123 -2.91 -11.35 -18.93
CA TRP A 123 -3.99 -10.48 -18.49
C TRP A 123 -5.37 -10.93 -19.01
N ASP A 124 -5.46 -11.34 -20.27
CA ASP A 124 -6.74 -11.70 -20.86
C ASP A 124 -7.30 -12.98 -20.24
N THR A 125 -6.44 -13.89 -19.85
CA THR A 125 -6.80 -15.10 -19.10
C THR A 125 -7.27 -14.74 -17.69
N LEU A 126 -6.54 -13.88 -16.97
CA LEU A 126 -6.96 -13.40 -15.64
C LEU A 126 -8.30 -12.67 -15.72
N LYS A 127 -8.47 -11.78 -16.70
CA LYS A 127 -9.70 -11.01 -16.91
C LYS A 127 -10.93 -11.90 -17.15
N ARG A 128 -10.77 -12.98 -17.93
CA ARG A 128 -11.85 -13.94 -18.19
C ARG A 128 -12.18 -14.82 -16.99
N ALA A 129 -11.15 -15.27 -16.26
CA ALA A 129 -11.31 -16.17 -15.13
C ALA A 129 -11.74 -15.43 -13.85
N GLY A 130 -11.47 -14.13 -13.76
CA GLY A 130 -11.64 -13.31 -12.56
C GLY A 130 -10.51 -13.49 -11.55
N TRP A 131 -9.89 -14.65 -11.49
CA TRP A 131 -8.77 -14.96 -10.60
C TRP A 131 -7.89 -16.07 -11.15
N LEU A 132 -6.62 -16.07 -10.70
CA LEU A 132 -5.65 -17.13 -10.94
C LEU A 132 -4.96 -17.48 -9.62
N LYS A 133 -4.76 -18.76 -9.37
CA LYS A 133 -3.98 -19.24 -8.24
C LYS A 133 -2.50 -19.31 -8.62
N LEU A 134 -1.61 -18.72 -7.84
CA LEU A 134 -0.18 -18.82 -8.05
C LEU A 134 0.29 -20.27 -7.84
N LYS A 135 1.16 -20.75 -8.71
CA LYS A 135 1.79 -22.06 -8.66
C LYS A 135 2.97 -22.05 -7.68
N LEU A 136 2.67 -21.93 -6.39
CA LEU A 136 3.67 -21.88 -5.32
C LEU A 136 3.78 -23.24 -4.64
N PRO A 137 4.96 -23.57 -4.07
CA PRO A 137 5.11 -24.73 -3.20
C PRO A 137 4.12 -24.68 -2.05
N GLU A 138 3.57 -25.85 -1.66
CA GLU A 138 2.62 -25.94 -0.55
C GLU A 138 3.23 -25.44 0.78
N ALA A 139 4.50 -25.76 1.00
CA ALA A 139 5.25 -25.26 2.14
C ALA A 139 6.40 -24.36 1.63
N PRO A 140 6.39 -23.06 1.95
CA PRO A 140 7.51 -22.18 1.64
C PRO A 140 8.80 -22.70 2.26
N PHE A 141 9.89 -22.63 1.48
CA PHE A 141 11.22 -23.07 1.92
C PHE A 141 11.36 -24.54 2.32
N ALA A 142 10.41 -25.42 2.00
CA ALA A 142 10.51 -26.85 2.27
C ALA A 142 11.79 -27.50 1.71
N ASN A 143 12.29 -26.98 0.60
CA ASN A 143 13.52 -27.43 -0.07
C ASN A 143 14.72 -26.46 0.17
N GLY A 144 14.69 -25.64 1.21
CA GLY A 144 15.70 -24.60 1.44
C GLY A 144 15.42 -23.33 0.63
N GLY A 145 16.50 -22.63 0.24
CA GLY A 145 16.37 -21.41 -0.57
C GLY A 145 16.06 -20.15 0.24
N PHE A 146 16.35 -20.15 1.52
CA PHE A 146 16.32 -18.94 2.33
C PHE A 146 17.29 -17.90 1.75
N ARG A 147 16.87 -16.64 1.74
CA ARG A 147 17.70 -15.50 1.29
C ARG A 147 18.65 -15.01 2.37
N THR A 148 19.36 -15.95 2.96
CA THR A 148 20.38 -15.74 4.00
C THR A 148 21.74 -16.17 3.46
N PRO A 149 22.86 -15.70 4.01
CA PRO A 149 24.21 -16.11 3.60
C PRO A 149 24.42 -17.62 3.63
N SER A 150 23.84 -18.32 4.60
CA SER A 150 23.91 -19.78 4.71
C SER A 150 22.92 -20.54 3.79
N GLY A 151 21.94 -19.86 3.20
CA GLY A 151 20.82 -20.49 2.49
C GLY A 151 19.85 -21.24 3.40
N LYS A 152 19.98 -21.10 4.73
CA LYS A 152 19.17 -21.77 5.76
C LYS A 152 18.45 -20.73 6.63
N CYS A 153 17.49 -21.16 7.42
CA CYS A 153 16.96 -20.34 8.50
C CYS A 153 18.09 -20.09 9.53
N GLU A 154 18.41 -18.83 9.75
CA GLU A 154 19.48 -18.42 10.68
C GLU A 154 18.86 -17.90 11.97
N PHE A 155 19.22 -18.52 13.09
CA PHE A 155 18.83 -18.08 14.43
C PHE A 155 19.77 -16.99 14.97
N TYR A 156 20.97 -16.90 14.44
CA TYR A 156 21.96 -15.87 14.74
C TYR A 156 22.05 -14.93 13.53
N SER A 157 21.90 -13.64 13.74
CA SER A 157 21.96 -12.62 12.69
C SER A 157 23.23 -11.79 12.76
N PRO A 158 24.25 -12.08 11.94
CA PRO A 158 25.47 -11.26 11.90
C PRO A 158 25.18 -9.79 11.55
N ARG A 159 24.08 -9.52 10.86
CA ARG A 159 23.64 -8.16 10.53
C ARG A 159 23.20 -7.38 11.77
N LEU A 160 22.44 -7.99 12.66
CA LEU A 160 22.03 -7.36 13.92
C LEU A 160 23.26 -7.10 14.80
N GLU A 161 24.18 -8.06 14.88
CA GLU A 161 25.44 -7.88 15.60
C GLU A 161 26.25 -6.67 15.08
N GLN A 162 26.38 -6.54 13.75
CA GLN A 162 27.08 -5.39 13.15
C GLN A 162 26.37 -4.05 13.44
N MET A 163 25.08 -4.07 13.69
CA MET A 163 24.30 -2.90 14.10
C MET A 163 24.37 -2.62 15.61
N GLY A 164 25.10 -3.43 16.37
CA GLY A 164 25.19 -3.32 17.83
C GLY A 164 23.93 -3.80 18.56
N MET A 165 23.10 -4.59 17.88
CA MET A 165 21.89 -5.19 18.43
C MET A 165 22.14 -6.65 18.80
N ASP A 166 21.30 -7.23 19.67
CA ASP A 166 21.38 -8.66 19.99
C ASP A 166 21.17 -9.49 18.70
N PRO A 167 22.14 -10.34 18.34
CA PRO A 167 22.06 -11.15 17.13
C PRO A 167 21.09 -12.33 17.22
N VAL A 168 20.63 -12.67 18.42
CA VAL A 168 19.70 -13.77 18.69
C VAL A 168 18.37 -13.17 19.14
N PRO A 169 17.22 -13.61 18.58
CA PRO A 169 15.92 -13.15 19.05
C PRO A 169 15.72 -13.47 20.53
N ASP A 170 15.51 -12.47 21.34
CA ASP A 170 15.19 -12.58 22.76
C ASP A 170 14.04 -11.64 23.10
N TYR A 171 13.49 -11.81 24.30
CA TYR A 171 12.45 -10.90 24.79
C TYR A 171 13.03 -9.51 25.04
N LEU A 172 12.46 -8.52 24.40
CA LEU A 172 12.70 -7.11 24.70
C LEU A 172 11.39 -6.50 25.20
N PRO A 173 11.37 -5.92 26.39
CA PRO A 173 10.16 -5.28 26.88
C PRO A 173 9.74 -4.16 25.93
N PRO A 174 8.43 -4.02 25.62
CA PRO A 174 7.94 -2.89 24.82
C PRO A 174 8.40 -1.56 25.41
N PHE A 175 8.78 -0.62 24.57
CA PHE A 175 9.36 0.66 24.98
C PHE A 175 8.48 1.42 25.99
N GLU A 176 7.15 1.32 25.85
CA GLU A 176 6.17 2.01 26.72
C GLU A 176 5.69 1.15 27.90
N SER A 177 6.27 -0.05 28.10
CA SER A 177 5.91 -0.93 29.19
C SER A 177 6.41 -0.41 30.55
N ALA A 178 5.77 -0.86 31.62
CA ALA A 178 6.20 -0.56 32.98
C ALA A 178 7.62 -1.04 33.28
N GLU A 179 8.07 -2.10 32.59
CA GLU A 179 9.42 -2.65 32.71
C GLU A 179 10.49 -1.76 32.05
N ALA A 180 10.25 -1.33 30.79
CA ALA A 180 11.22 -0.54 30.03
C ALA A 180 11.19 0.96 30.41
N ALA A 181 10.02 1.52 30.71
CA ALA A 181 9.83 2.94 30.99
C ALA A 181 8.80 3.18 32.09
N PRO A 182 9.14 2.91 33.39
CA PRO A 182 8.19 3.02 34.50
C PRO A 182 7.54 4.40 34.63
N GLY A 183 8.30 5.48 34.39
CA GLY A 183 7.79 6.85 34.44
C GLY A 183 6.79 7.18 33.33
N LEU A 184 7.00 6.63 32.14
CA LEU A 184 6.08 6.78 31.01
C LEU A 184 4.80 5.96 31.26
N ALA A 185 4.94 4.71 31.70
CA ALA A 185 3.82 3.84 32.02
C ALA A 185 2.96 4.37 33.19
N ALA A 186 3.57 5.02 34.19
CA ALA A 186 2.81 5.67 35.27
C ALA A 186 1.98 6.86 34.77
N ARG A 187 2.46 7.55 33.72
CA ARG A 187 1.76 8.69 33.10
C ARG A 187 0.69 8.26 32.10
N TYR A 188 0.96 7.18 31.39
CA TYR A 188 0.11 6.61 30.34
C TYR A 188 -0.04 5.10 30.56
N PRO A 189 -0.86 4.68 31.53
CA PRO A 189 -1.06 3.26 31.80
C PRO A 189 -1.77 2.60 30.62
N LEU A 190 -1.21 1.47 30.16
CA LEU A 190 -1.79 0.59 29.13
C LEU A 190 -2.50 -0.58 29.81
#